data_855e2d8231a50d5686f1e25f4e61d4f0
#
_entry.id   855e2d8231a50d5686f1e25f4e61d4f0
#
_cell.length_a   1.000
_cell.length_b   1.000
_cell.length_c   1.000
_cell.angle_alpha   90.00
_cell.angle_beta   90.00
_cell.angle_gamma   90.00
#
_symmetry.space_group_name_H-M   'P 1'
#
loop_
_entity.id
_entity.type
_entity.pdbx_description
1 polymer ?
#
loop_
_entity_poly.entity_id
_entity_poly.type
_entity_poly.pdbx_seq_one_letter_code
_entity_poly.pdbx_strand_id
1 'polypeptide(L)'
;MVAQARGRRLRGPRAFTAAIAAIALLVTGSIATTERPAYAVDYPSWNDVLEARRDVAAAQAKIREIRAAIEAITAQVERTQALAEEKGTIYYEAQLAFDEAAYNAEQLQLQADEAQARADESRQRAGQFVAELARSGGSDISAALFTNPGQADSLLSRLGFASKITEQADGSYAAALQDQNAAQSLTDQANVATEIRDELRIEAQAAYEEAQAAAQQAQDALVAQQENQARLEAQLSVLVENRAATEKDYAAGIAAQYGAGSSLSAGQISNGWAVPTTGWISSHFGNRVHPISGTVRFHAGVDIANSAGTPVYAASSGVVEFAGWSGGFGNYIRVNHGNGVTTGYPHLQNGGILVRVGQQVTVGQNIGRMGTTGYSTGNHLHFEVRQNGVATNPVTYLRNKGLTVG
;
A
#
# COMPACT_ATOMS: atom_id res chain seq x y z
N MET A 1 -57.30 -10.41 -39.54
CA MET A 1 -56.26 -9.40 -39.39
C MET A 1 -55.98 -9.25 -37.92
N VAL A 2 -54.90 -9.87 -37.47
CA VAL A 2 -54.49 -9.99 -36.05
C VAL A 2 -53.39 -8.94 -35.80
N ALA A 3 -53.62 -7.96 -34.93
CA ALA A 3 -52.65 -6.96 -34.54
C ALA A 3 -51.78 -7.51 -33.40
N GLN A 4 -50.47 -7.64 -33.64
CA GLN A 4 -49.46 -8.03 -32.65
C GLN A 4 -49.16 -6.83 -31.73
N ALA A 5 -49.40 -6.98 -30.42
CA ALA A 5 -48.97 -6.07 -29.39
C ALA A 5 -47.46 -6.33 -29.08
N ARG A 6 -46.59 -5.37 -29.36
CA ARG A 6 -45.18 -5.37 -28.98
C ARG A 6 -45.04 -5.07 -27.49
N GLY A 7 -44.70 -6.08 -26.69
CA GLY A 7 -44.33 -5.92 -25.31
C GLY A 7 -42.98 -5.18 -25.17
N ARG A 8 -42.99 -4.03 -24.49
CA ARG A 8 -41.81 -3.31 -24.01
C ARG A 8 -41.19 -4.11 -22.87
N ARG A 9 -40.02 -4.75 -23.12
CA ARG A 9 -39.18 -5.34 -22.07
C ARG A 9 -38.52 -4.18 -21.29
N LEU A 10 -38.89 -4.03 -20.04
CA LEU A 10 -38.18 -3.24 -19.05
C LEU A 10 -36.77 -3.85 -18.86
N ARG A 11 -35.74 -3.09 -19.19
CA ARG A 11 -34.35 -3.42 -18.88
C ARG A 11 -34.16 -3.23 -17.37
N GLY A 12 -34.07 -4.34 -16.62
CA GLY A 12 -33.62 -4.36 -15.25
C GLY A 12 -32.16 -3.89 -15.11
N PRO A 13 -31.74 -3.46 -13.92
CA PRO A 13 -30.40 -2.99 -13.69
C PRO A 13 -29.41 -4.12 -13.96
N ARG A 14 -28.37 -3.82 -14.73
CA ARG A 14 -27.25 -4.72 -14.98
C ARG A 14 -26.54 -4.93 -13.65
N ALA A 15 -26.69 -6.15 -13.10
CA ALA A 15 -25.84 -6.63 -12.04
C ALA A 15 -24.38 -6.58 -12.54
N PHE A 16 -23.57 -5.74 -11.90
CA PHE A 16 -22.12 -5.80 -12.02
C PHE A 16 -21.68 -7.09 -11.30
N THR A 17 -21.57 -8.16 -12.03
CA THR A 17 -20.78 -9.31 -11.60
C THR A 17 -19.32 -8.91 -11.72
N ALA A 18 -18.74 -8.39 -10.65
CA ALA A 18 -17.30 -8.33 -10.49
C ALA A 18 -16.81 -9.78 -10.50
N ALA A 19 -16.14 -10.18 -11.57
CA ALA A 19 -15.41 -11.44 -11.62
C ALA A 19 -14.21 -11.28 -10.68
N ILE A 20 -14.37 -11.71 -9.42
CA ILE A 20 -13.26 -11.94 -8.50
C ILE A 20 -12.56 -13.18 -9.06
N ALA A 21 -11.48 -12.97 -9.79
CA ALA A 21 -10.52 -14.02 -10.08
C ALA A 21 -9.84 -14.33 -8.74
N ALA A 22 -10.36 -15.34 -8.04
CA ALA A 22 -9.69 -15.91 -6.89
C ALA A 22 -8.39 -16.55 -7.40
N ILE A 23 -7.27 -15.83 -7.24
CA ILE A 23 -5.93 -16.41 -7.33
C ILE A 23 -5.75 -17.21 -6.03
N ALA A 24 -6.18 -18.47 -6.07
CA ALA A 24 -5.83 -19.42 -5.02
C ALA A 24 -4.33 -19.75 -5.19
N LEU A 25 -3.48 -18.94 -4.58
CA LEU A 25 -2.08 -19.29 -4.35
C LEU A 25 -2.07 -20.42 -3.32
N LEU A 26 -1.80 -21.62 -3.79
CA LEU A 26 -1.42 -22.75 -2.96
C LEU A 26 -0.12 -22.37 -2.23
N VAL A 27 -0.24 -21.84 -1.03
CA VAL A 27 0.87 -21.78 -0.07
C VAL A 27 1.15 -23.21 0.37
N THR A 28 1.92 -23.94 -0.42
CA THR A 28 2.58 -25.16 0.06
C THR A 28 3.65 -24.70 1.03
N GLY A 29 3.37 -24.84 2.32
CA GLY A 29 4.32 -24.58 3.38
C GLY A 29 5.61 -25.37 3.13
N SER A 30 6.61 -24.71 2.59
CA SER A 30 7.98 -25.19 2.59
C SER A 30 8.47 -25.06 4.03
N ILE A 31 8.59 -26.20 4.70
CA ILE A 31 9.33 -26.33 5.96
C ILE A 31 10.71 -25.73 5.68
N ALA A 32 10.98 -24.58 6.29
CA ALA A 32 12.31 -23.98 6.27
C ALA A 32 13.28 -24.98 6.92
N THR A 33 13.93 -25.78 6.08
CA THR A 33 15.20 -26.37 6.48
C THR A 33 16.10 -25.18 6.77
N THR A 34 16.64 -25.13 7.98
CA THR A 34 17.70 -24.19 8.35
C THR A 34 18.92 -24.51 7.48
N GLU A 35 18.89 -24.08 6.23
CA GLU A 35 20.09 -24.00 5.42
C GLU A 35 21.01 -23.01 6.15
N ARG A 36 22.19 -23.50 6.52
CA ARG A 36 23.27 -22.65 6.99
C ARG A 36 23.38 -21.51 5.99
N PRO A 37 23.47 -20.25 6.46
CA PRO A 37 23.64 -19.12 5.54
C PRO A 37 24.80 -19.46 4.61
N ALA A 38 24.56 -19.35 3.29
CA ALA A 38 25.50 -19.70 2.23
C ALA A 38 26.79 -18.85 2.24
N TYR A 39 27.01 -18.10 3.30
CA TYR A 39 28.16 -17.23 3.55
C TYR A 39 29.45 -17.96 4.04
N ALA A 40 29.39 -19.27 4.26
CA ALA A 40 30.56 -20.05 4.61
C ALA A 40 31.22 -20.63 3.35
N VAL A 41 31.46 -19.84 2.33
CA VAL A 41 32.40 -20.20 1.28
C VAL A 41 33.82 -19.98 1.86
N ASP A 42 34.56 -21.07 1.97
CA ASP A 42 35.94 -21.01 2.45
C ASP A 42 36.82 -20.41 1.34
N TYR A 43 37.12 -19.13 1.46
CA TYR A 43 37.91 -18.40 0.47
C TYR A 43 39.40 -18.61 0.74
N PRO A 44 40.27 -18.73 -0.30
CA PRO A 44 41.69 -18.85 -0.13
C PRO A 44 42.26 -17.71 0.73
N SER A 45 43.10 -18.07 1.70
CA SER A 45 43.84 -17.08 2.49
C SER A 45 45.00 -16.46 1.71
N TRP A 46 45.49 -15.29 2.15
CA TRP A 46 46.71 -14.71 1.57
C TRP A 46 47.89 -15.60 1.65
N ASN A 47 48.05 -16.40 2.73
CA ASN A 47 49.13 -17.36 2.90
C ASN A 47 49.08 -18.48 1.86
N ASP A 48 47.88 -19.01 1.56
CA ASP A 48 47.69 -20.02 0.52
C ASP A 48 48.12 -19.51 -0.85
N VAL A 49 47.81 -18.23 -1.15
CA VAL A 49 48.21 -17.57 -2.39
C VAL A 49 49.70 -17.37 -2.48
N LEU A 50 50.37 -16.95 -1.39
CA LEU A 50 51.84 -16.76 -1.35
C LEU A 50 52.60 -18.09 -1.42
N GLU A 51 52.09 -19.19 -0.83
CA GLU A 51 52.64 -20.50 -0.97
C GLU A 51 52.48 -21.05 -2.39
N ALA A 52 51.30 -20.97 -2.96
CA ALA A 52 51.01 -21.39 -4.34
C ALA A 52 51.90 -20.68 -5.37
N ARG A 53 52.31 -19.45 -5.12
CA ARG A 53 53.19 -18.66 -6.01
C ARG A 53 54.58 -19.30 -6.21
N ARG A 54 55.01 -20.19 -5.33
CA ARG A 54 56.33 -20.86 -5.39
C ARG A 54 56.40 -22.01 -6.40
N ASP A 55 55.23 -22.50 -6.85
CA ASP A 55 55.09 -23.57 -7.83
C ASP A 55 54.06 -23.24 -8.89
N VAL A 56 54.41 -23.43 -10.17
CA VAL A 56 53.58 -23.06 -11.31
C VAL A 56 52.25 -23.84 -11.35
N ALA A 57 52.28 -25.11 -11.00
CA ALA A 57 51.10 -25.96 -11.02
C ALA A 57 50.16 -25.59 -9.88
N ALA A 58 50.67 -25.30 -8.69
CA ALA A 58 49.96 -24.84 -7.53
C ALA A 58 49.33 -23.43 -7.81
N ALA A 59 50.07 -22.51 -8.43
CA ALA A 59 49.57 -21.21 -8.83
C ALA A 59 48.38 -21.32 -9.81
N GLN A 60 48.51 -22.19 -10.82
CA GLN A 60 47.38 -22.40 -11.78
C GLN A 60 46.16 -23.02 -11.13
N ALA A 61 46.32 -23.93 -10.16
CA ALA A 61 45.23 -24.52 -9.40
C ALA A 61 44.53 -23.44 -8.57
N LYS A 62 45.27 -22.59 -7.85
CA LYS A 62 44.74 -21.50 -7.03
C LYS A 62 44.04 -20.39 -7.88
N ILE A 63 44.56 -20.08 -9.07
CA ILE A 63 43.88 -19.20 -10.04
C ILE A 63 42.49 -19.75 -10.42
N ARG A 64 42.38 -21.06 -10.71
CA ARG A 64 41.06 -21.66 -11.03
C ARG A 64 40.11 -21.59 -9.85
N GLU A 65 40.59 -21.87 -8.62
CA GLU A 65 39.81 -21.80 -7.40
C GLU A 65 39.29 -20.37 -7.14
N ILE A 66 40.15 -19.37 -7.25
CA ILE A 66 39.75 -17.94 -7.09
C ILE A 66 38.73 -17.53 -8.12
N ARG A 67 38.90 -17.90 -9.40
CA ARG A 67 37.93 -17.60 -10.45
C ARG A 67 36.57 -18.24 -10.20
N ALA A 68 36.58 -19.52 -9.81
CA ALA A 68 35.34 -20.22 -9.44
C ALA A 68 34.66 -19.58 -8.23
N ALA A 69 35.40 -19.07 -7.25
CA ALA A 69 34.84 -18.36 -6.10
C ALA A 69 34.20 -17.01 -6.54
N ILE A 70 34.83 -16.26 -7.42
CA ILE A 70 34.28 -15.01 -7.97
C ILE A 70 32.98 -15.28 -8.75
N GLU A 71 32.97 -16.31 -9.61
CA GLU A 71 31.76 -16.71 -10.35
C GLU A 71 30.63 -17.15 -9.39
N ALA A 72 30.96 -17.92 -8.33
CA ALA A 72 29.98 -18.36 -7.33
C ALA A 72 29.35 -17.19 -6.56
N ILE A 73 30.16 -16.20 -6.15
CA ILE A 73 29.66 -14.99 -5.49
C ILE A 73 28.74 -14.21 -6.42
N THR A 74 29.15 -13.99 -7.68
CA THR A 74 28.34 -13.27 -8.67
C THR A 74 27.00 -13.97 -8.91
N ALA A 75 27.03 -15.29 -9.13
CA ALA A 75 25.82 -16.08 -9.31
C ALA A 75 24.93 -16.09 -8.05
N GLN A 76 25.51 -15.97 -6.85
CA GLN A 76 24.71 -15.87 -5.61
C GLN A 76 23.98 -14.53 -5.54
N VAL A 77 24.64 -13.42 -5.87
CA VAL A 77 24.00 -12.10 -5.91
C VAL A 77 22.85 -12.08 -6.92
N GLU A 78 23.09 -12.57 -8.14
CA GLU A 78 22.04 -12.66 -9.18
C GLU A 78 20.82 -13.47 -8.70
N ARG A 79 21.02 -14.63 -8.07
CA ARG A 79 19.93 -15.45 -7.54
C ARG A 79 19.15 -14.75 -6.44
N THR A 80 19.83 -14.11 -5.49
CA THR A 80 19.15 -13.44 -4.36
C THR A 80 18.45 -12.17 -4.82
N GLN A 81 19.00 -11.46 -5.80
CA GLN A 81 18.33 -10.30 -6.43
C GLN A 81 17.06 -10.74 -7.18
N ALA A 82 17.13 -11.80 -7.99
CA ALA A 82 15.97 -12.32 -8.70
C ALA A 82 14.85 -12.77 -7.73
N LEU A 83 15.23 -13.42 -6.62
CA LEU A 83 14.26 -13.79 -5.57
C LEU A 83 13.64 -12.55 -4.90
N ALA A 84 14.43 -11.54 -4.61
CA ALA A 84 13.93 -10.29 -4.04
C ALA A 84 12.98 -9.54 -5.00
N GLU A 85 13.27 -9.57 -6.31
CA GLU A 85 12.39 -9.01 -7.34
C GLU A 85 11.05 -9.75 -7.43
N GLU A 86 11.07 -11.10 -7.40
CA GLU A 86 9.88 -11.94 -7.41
C GLU A 86 9.01 -11.66 -6.18
N LYS A 87 9.58 -11.76 -4.98
CA LYS A 87 8.85 -11.55 -3.73
C LYS A 87 8.37 -10.11 -3.57
N GLY A 88 9.17 -9.14 -4.02
CA GLY A 88 8.78 -7.75 -4.05
C GLY A 88 7.59 -7.48 -4.99
N THR A 89 7.48 -8.20 -6.11
CA THR A 89 6.35 -8.10 -7.03
C THR A 89 5.07 -8.65 -6.39
N ILE A 90 5.15 -9.82 -5.74
CA ILE A 90 4.01 -10.42 -5.01
C ILE A 90 3.52 -9.47 -3.91
N TYR A 91 4.43 -8.92 -3.12
CA TYR A 91 4.08 -7.93 -2.09
C TYR A 91 3.40 -6.69 -2.68
N TYR A 92 3.93 -6.14 -3.77
CA TYR A 92 3.34 -4.97 -4.43
C TYR A 92 1.89 -5.23 -4.86
N GLU A 93 1.61 -6.37 -5.50
CA GLU A 93 0.28 -6.73 -5.97
C GLU A 93 -0.70 -6.94 -4.80
N ALA A 94 -0.27 -7.66 -3.76
CA ALA A 94 -1.07 -7.88 -2.54
C ALA A 94 -1.37 -6.55 -1.81
N GLN A 95 -0.38 -5.65 -1.75
CA GLN A 95 -0.56 -4.34 -1.12
C GLN A 95 -1.56 -3.46 -1.89
N LEU A 96 -1.50 -3.46 -3.23
CA LEU A 96 -2.48 -2.75 -4.05
C LEU A 96 -3.91 -3.27 -3.85
N ALA A 97 -4.07 -4.59 -3.82
CA ALA A 97 -5.37 -5.23 -3.59
C ALA A 97 -5.95 -4.84 -2.21
N PHE A 98 -5.11 -4.88 -1.17
CA PHE A 98 -5.51 -4.44 0.16
C PHE A 98 -5.88 -2.95 0.20
N ASP A 99 -5.09 -2.07 -0.41
CA ASP A 99 -5.35 -0.62 -0.40
C ASP A 99 -6.68 -0.27 -1.10
N GLU A 100 -6.99 -0.91 -2.22
CA GLU A 100 -8.26 -0.75 -2.94
C GLU A 100 -9.43 -1.28 -2.11
N ALA A 101 -9.29 -2.45 -1.48
CA ALA A 101 -10.33 -3.03 -0.61
C ALA A 101 -10.57 -2.17 0.63
N ALA A 102 -9.50 -1.65 1.26
CA ALA A 102 -9.60 -0.79 2.43
C ALA A 102 -10.35 0.51 2.11
N TYR A 103 -10.03 1.14 0.99
CA TYR A 103 -10.74 2.32 0.53
C TYR A 103 -12.22 2.04 0.22
N ASN A 104 -12.52 0.93 -0.47
CA ASN A 104 -13.89 0.56 -0.81
C ASN A 104 -14.72 0.24 0.45
N ALA A 105 -14.15 -0.44 1.44
CA ALA A 105 -14.81 -0.72 2.70
C ALA A 105 -15.14 0.58 3.46
N GLU A 106 -14.23 1.54 3.50
CA GLU A 106 -14.45 2.86 4.11
C GLU A 106 -15.60 3.61 3.40
N GLN A 107 -15.61 3.64 2.06
CA GLN A 107 -16.66 4.31 1.30
C GLN A 107 -18.05 3.69 1.52
N LEU A 108 -18.13 2.35 1.56
CA LEU A 108 -19.36 1.64 1.83
C LEU A 108 -19.84 1.86 3.27
N GLN A 109 -18.93 1.93 4.25
CA GLN A 109 -19.27 2.25 5.63
C GLN A 109 -19.88 3.65 5.74
N LEU A 110 -19.26 4.65 5.12
CA LEU A 110 -19.80 6.02 5.09
C LEU A 110 -21.20 6.07 4.47
N GLN A 111 -21.43 5.35 3.37
CA GLN A 111 -22.75 5.27 2.73
C GLN A 111 -23.78 4.55 3.61
N ALA A 112 -23.38 3.50 4.32
CA ALA A 112 -24.24 2.77 5.26
C ALA A 112 -24.64 3.67 6.44
N ASP A 113 -23.69 4.43 7.00
CA ASP A 113 -23.93 5.36 8.11
C ASP A 113 -24.91 6.49 7.70
N GLU A 114 -24.73 7.06 6.51
CA GLU A 114 -25.63 8.06 5.96
C GLU A 114 -27.05 7.49 5.69
N ALA A 115 -27.13 6.27 5.15
CA ALA A 115 -28.41 5.62 4.89
C ALA A 115 -29.12 5.27 6.21
N GLN A 116 -28.40 4.82 7.23
CA GLN A 116 -28.93 4.59 8.56
C GLN A 116 -29.50 5.87 9.18
N ALA A 117 -28.78 6.98 9.08
CA ALA A 117 -29.27 8.28 9.57
C ALA A 117 -30.56 8.70 8.85
N ARG A 118 -30.65 8.52 7.51
CA ARG A 118 -31.90 8.79 6.75
C ARG A 118 -33.03 7.87 7.18
N ALA A 119 -32.77 6.58 7.40
CA ALA A 119 -33.78 5.61 7.84
C ALA A 119 -34.34 5.98 9.23
N ASP A 120 -33.47 6.39 10.15
CA ASP A 120 -33.87 6.82 11.49
C ASP A 120 -34.71 8.11 11.46
N GLU A 121 -34.35 9.07 10.62
CA GLU A 121 -35.13 10.29 10.40
C GLU A 121 -36.51 9.99 9.79
N SER A 122 -36.56 9.13 8.77
CA SER A 122 -37.82 8.72 8.13
C SER A 122 -38.72 7.96 9.10
N ARG A 123 -38.16 7.08 9.92
CA ARG A 123 -38.87 6.36 10.99
C ARG A 123 -39.43 7.32 12.05
N GLN A 124 -38.63 8.31 12.46
CA GLN A 124 -39.05 9.30 13.44
C GLN A 124 -40.19 10.16 12.89
N ARG A 125 -40.12 10.63 11.62
CA ARG A 125 -41.18 11.36 10.95
C ARG A 125 -42.47 10.55 10.85
N ALA A 126 -42.40 9.27 10.44
CA ALA A 126 -43.54 8.39 10.37
C ALA A 126 -44.16 8.19 11.76
N GLY A 127 -43.37 7.98 12.82
CA GLY A 127 -43.82 7.83 14.20
C GLY A 127 -44.51 9.10 14.74
N GLN A 128 -43.96 10.29 14.45
CA GLN A 128 -44.60 11.58 14.81
C GLN A 128 -45.95 11.72 14.15
N PHE A 129 -46.06 11.33 12.89
CA PHE A 129 -47.29 11.39 12.11
C PHE A 129 -48.37 10.45 12.71
N VAL A 130 -48.00 9.22 13.03
CA VAL A 130 -48.90 8.26 13.70
C VAL A 130 -49.37 8.79 15.06
N ALA A 131 -48.46 9.35 15.85
CA ALA A 131 -48.77 9.93 17.16
C ALA A 131 -49.71 11.14 17.05
N GLU A 132 -49.57 11.95 16.05
CA GLU A 132 -50.44 13.08 15.76
C GLU A 132 -51.87 12.62 15.35
N LEU A 133 -51.92 11.60 14.47
CA LEU A 133 -53.18 10.97 14.05
C LEU A 133 -53.92 10.37 15.24
N ALA A 134 -53.19 9.68 16.16
CA ALA A 134 -53.79 9.12 17.37
C ALA A 134 -54.31 10.21 18.33
N ARG A 135 -53.65 11.34 18.43
CA ARG A 135 -54.07 12.49 19.27
C ARG A 135 -55.24 13.24 18.69
N SER A 136 -55.33 13.37 17.35
CA SER A 136 -56.40 14.08 16.66
C SER A 136 -57.74 13.33 16.62
N GLY A 137 -57.84 12.16 17.25
CA GLY A 137 -59.12 11.50 17.56
C GLY A 137 -59.79 10.81 16.39
N GLY A 138 -59.19 9.76 15.86
CA GLY A 138 -59.82 8.86 14.87
C GLY A 138 -61.11 8.15 15.34
N SER A 139 -61.52 8.34 16.59
CA SER A 139 -62.74 7.71 17.17
C SER A 139 -64.01 8.56 17.08
N ASP A 140 -63.93 9.86 16.81
CA ASP A 140 -65.08 10.74 16.95
C ASP A 140 -65.87 10.95 15.63
N ILE A 141 -65.34 10.54 14.48
CA ILE A 141 -65.98 10.69 13.19
C ILE A 141 -67.24 9.84 13.05
N SER A 142 -67.20 8.62 13.60
CA SER A 142 -68.36 7.69 13.56
C SER A 142 -69.52 8.14 14.48
N ALA A 143 -69.21 8.74 15.62
CA ALA A 143 -70.20 9.22 16.55
C ALA A 143 -70.89 10.52 16.02
N ALA A 144 -70.14 11.40 15.36
CA ALA A 144 -70.64 12.63 14.77
C ALA A 144 -71.59 12.38 13.57
N LEU A 145 -71.45 11.24 12.88
CA LEU A 145 -72.29 10.84 11.74
C LEU A 145 -73.74 10.56 12.18
N PHE A 146 -73.94 10.02 13.37
CA PHE A 146 -75.27 9.61 13.87
C PHE A 146 -75.99 10.72 14.66
N THR A 147 -75.30 11.76 15.09
CA THR A 147 -75.86 12.76 16.00
C THR A 147 -76.28 14.05 15.34
N ASN A 148 -75.86 14.36 14.09
CA ASN A 148 -76.16 15.66 13.46
C ASN A 148 -76.33 15.60 11.93
N PRO A 149 -77.48 15.19 11.38
CA PRO A 149 -77.69 14.99 9.93
C PRO A 149 -77.64 16.25 9.08
N GLY A 150 -77.71 17.47 9.66
CA GLY A 150 -77.66 18.75 8.94
C GLY A 150 -76.26 19.25 8.55
N GLN A 151 -75.19 18.51 8.80
CA GLN A 151 -73.82 18.96 8.48
C GLN A 151 -73.10 18.05 7.44
N ALA A 152 -73.84 17.57 6.44
CA ALA A 152 -73.32 16.64 5.44
C ALA A 152 -72.06 17.18 4.69
N ASP A 153 -72.04 18.47 4.31
CA ASP A 153 -70.89 19.08 3.60
C ASP A 153 -69.63 19.19 4.48
N SER A 154 -69.81 19.48 5.77
CA SER A 154 -68.68 19.49 6.71
C SER A 154 -68.13 18.08 6.99
N LEU A 155 -69.00 17.09 6.94
CA LEU A 155 -68.64 15.68 7.10
C LEU A 155 -67.86 15.12 5.91
N LEU A 156 -68.31 15.45 4.67
CA LEU A 156 -67.61 15.10 3.43
C LEU A 156 -66.20 15.74 3.37
N SER A 157 -66.10 17.00 3.80
CA SER A 157 -64.79 17.69 3.91
C SER A 157 -63.89 17.01 4.94
N ARG A 158 -64.42 16.57 6.11
CA ARG A 158 -63.67 15.87 7.12
C ARG A 158 -63.26 14.46 6.70
N LEU A 159 -64.10 13.74 5.96
CA LEU A 159 -63.80 12.43 5.37
C LEU A 159 -62.71 12.58 4.25
N GLY A 160 -62.80 13.58 3.45
CA GLY A 160 -61.76 13.91 2.45
C GLY A 160 -60.41 14.26 3.10
N PHE A 161 -60.43 14.99 4.21
CA PHE A 161 -59.23 15.28 5.00
C PHE A 161 -58.67 14.00 5.66
N ALA A 162 -59.51 13.12 6.25
CA ALA A 162 -59.08 11.86 6.84
C ALA A 162 -58.50 10.91 5.79
N SER A 163 -59.08 10.86 4.58
CA SER A 163 -58.50 10.09 3.46
C SER A 163 -57.13 10.59 3.03
N LYS A 164 -56.96 11.90 2.95
CA LYS A 164 -55.66 12.53 2.63
C LYS A 164 -54.59 12.27 3.70
N ILE A 165 -55.00 12.32 4.95
CA ILE A 165 -54.11 12.01 6.09
C ILE A 165 -53.68 10.54 6.06
N THR A 166 -54.60 9.61 5.78
CA THR A 166 -54.29 8.19 5.65
C THR A 166 -53.33 7.93 4.48
N GLU A 167 -53.59 8.52 3.34
CA GLU A 167 -52.67 8.43 2.17
C GLU A 167 -51.27 8.96 2.48
N GLN A 168 -51.15 10.04 3.23
CA GLN A 168 -49.89 10.62 3.65
C GLN A 168 -49.18 9.77 4.71
N ALA A 169 -49.94 9.14 5.61
CA ALA A 169 -49.40 8.19 6.60
C ALA A 169 -48.84 6.95 5.91
N ASP A 170 -49.58 6.36 4.98
CA ASP A 170 -49.15 5.21 4.19
C ASP A 170 -47.89 5.54 3.37
N GLY A 171 -47.84 6.70 2.75
CA GLY A 171 -46.68 7.20 2.01
C GLY A 171 -45.45 7.36 2.93
N SER A 172 -45.63 7.94 4.11
CA SER A 172 -44.54 8.13 5.08
C SER A 172 -44.02 6.79 5.64
N TYR A 173 -44.90 5.84 5.89
CA TYR A 173 -44.55 4.50 6.33
C TYR A 173 -43.78 3.71 5.24
N ALA A 174 -44.30 3.77 4.00
CA ALA A 174 -43.65 3.14 2.85
C ALA A 174 -42.22 3.71 2.61
N ALA A 175 -42.05 5.03 2.71
CA ALA A 175 -40.75 5.68 2.62
C ALA A 175 -39.80 5.23 3.73
N ALA A 176 -40.27 5.18 4.98
CA ALA A 176 -39.46 4.72 6.12
C ALA A 176 -39.02 3.26 5.95
N LEU A 177 -39.88 2.39 5.43
CA LEU A 177 -39.54 0.99 5.14
C LEU A 177 -38.53 0.89 4.00
N GLN A 178 -38.67 1.70 2.95
CA GLN A 178 -37.73 1.75 1.85
C GLN A 178 -36.33 2.21 2.32
N ASP A 179 -36.27 3.28 3.11
CA ASP A 179 -35.01 3.79 3.67
C ASP A 179 -34.34 2.76 4.61
N GLN A 180 -35.14 2.05 5.43
CA GLN A 180 -34.64 0.99 6.27
C GLN A 180 -34.03 -0.17 5.47
N ASN A 181 -34.71 -0.61 4.41
CA ASN A 181 -34.22 -1.69 3.55
C ASN A 181 -32.93 -1.26 2.81
N ALA A 182 -32.85 0.00 2.38
CA ALA A 182 -31.66 0.56 1.76
C ALA A 182 -30.47 0.61 2.75
N ALA A 183 -30.71 1.08 3.97
CA ALA A 183 -29.69 1.11 5.02
C ALA A 183 -29.19 -0.29 5.36
N GLN A 184 -30.09 -1.26 5.52
CA GLN A 184 -29.68 -2.65 5.78
C GLN A 184 -28.83 -3.22 4.65
N SER A 185 -29.25 -3.01 3.39
CA SER A 185 -28.48 -3.50 2.23
C SER A 185 -27.07 -2.88 2.15
N LEU A 186 -26.92 -1.58 2.45
CA LEU A 186 -25.62 -0.94 2.48
C LEU A 186 -24.76 -1.41 3.66
N THR A 187 -25.37 -1.65 4.83
CA THR A 187 -24.68 -2.23 5.98
C THR A 187 -24.15 -3.62 5.66
N ASP A 188 -24.96 -4.46 5.02
CA ASP A 188 -24.54 -5.81 4.61
C ASP A 188 -23.38 -5.75 3.62
N GLN A 189 -23.42 -4.83 2.66
CA GLN A 189 -22.31 -4.61 1.71
C GLN A 189 -21.04 -4.11 2.41
N ALA A 190 -21.15 -3.18 3.37
CA ALA A 190 -20.01 -2.68 4.14
C ALA A 190 -19.37 -3.79 4.99
N ASN A 191 -20.17 -4.67 5.59
CA ASN A 191 -19.67 -5.81 6.34
C ASN A 191 -18.87 -6.77 5.45
N VAL A 192 -19.40 -7.15 4.28
CA VAL A 192 -18.70 -8.01 3.31
C VAL A 192 -17.41 -7.35 2.82
N ALA A 193 -17.43 -6.06 2.52
CA ALA A 193 -16.23 -5.33 2.10
C ALA A 193 -15.17 -5.27 3.21
N THR A 194 -15.60 -5.20 4.48
CA THR A 194 -14.71 -5.24 5.64
C THR A 194 -14.05 -6.61 5.79
N GLU A 195 -14.78 -7.70 5.59
CA GLU A 195 -14.24 -9.07 5.61
C GLU A 195 -13.18 -9.25 4.52
N ILE A 196 -13.49 -8.84 3.28
CA ILE A 196 -12.54 -8.89 2.15
C ILE A 196 -11.26 -8.07 2.46
N ARG A 197 -11.40 -6.87 3.00
CA ARG A 197 -10.26 -6.05 3.42
C ARG A 197 -9.39 -6.78 4.44
N ASP A 198 -9.99 -7.43 5.43
CA ASP A 198 -9.25 -8.11 6.50
C ASP A 198 -8.51 -9.34 5.98
N GLU A 199 -9.10 -10.09 5.05
CA GLU A 199 -8.41 -11.20 4.36
C GLU A 199 -7.21 -10.69 3.56
N LEU A 200 -7.39 -9.66 2.72
CA LEU A 200 -6.32 -9.08 1.92
C LEU A 200 -5.22 -8.43 2.77
N ARG A 201 -5.56 -7.91 3.95
CA ARG A 201 -4.56 -7.40 4.91
C ARG A 201 -3.62 -8.50 5.39
N ILE A 202 -4.16 -9.70 5.68
CA ILE A 202 -3.35 -10.84 6.10
C ILE A 202 -2.44 -11.30 4.96
N GLU A 203 -2.96 -11.36 3.75
CA GLU A 203 -2.19 -11.74 2.55
C GLU A 203 -1.05 -10.72 2.27
N ALA A 204 -1.36 -9.42 2.30
CA ALA A 204 -0.36 -8.38 2.11
C ALA A 204 0.72 -8.39 3.20
N GLN A 205 0.36 -8.68 4.45
CA GLN A 205 1.31 -8.81 5.54
C GLN A 205 2.25 -10.00 5.34
N ALA A 206 1.73 -11.15 4.95
CA ALA A 206 2.54 -12.35 4.68
C ALA A 206 3.50 -12.11 3.49
N ALA A 207 3.00 -11.53 2.40
CA ALA A 207 3.81 -11.18 1.24
C ALA A 207 4.92 -10.15 1.59
N TYR A 208 4.62 -9.20 2.48
CA TYR A 208 5.60 -8.24 2.97
C TYR A 208 6.74 -8.92 3.73
N GLU A 209 6.44 -9.85 4.64
CA GLU A 209 7.44 -10.56 5.44
C GLU A 209 8.37 -11.40 4.54
N GLU A 210 7.83 -12.07 3.52
CA GLU A 210 8.62 -12.80 2.52
C GLU A 210 9.50 -11.85 1.68
N ALA A 211 8.96 -10.73 1.21
CA ALA A 211 9.71 -9.74 0.44
C ALA A 211 10.83 -9.11 1.27
N GLN A 212 10.57 -8.80 2.54
CA GLN A 212 11.57 -8.27 3.47
C GLN A 212 12.73 -9.26 3.66
N ALA A 213 12.42 -10.53 3.89
CA ALA A 213 13.46 -11.56 4.05
C ALA A 213 14.30 -11.73 2.79
N ALA A 214 13.68 -11.73 1.61
CA ALA A 214 14.37 -11.83 0.33
C ALA A 214 15.25 -10.60 0.04
N ALA A 215 14.76 -9.39 0.33
CA ALA A 215 15.52 -8.16 0.19
C ALA A 215 16.75 -8.13 1.12
N GLN A 216 16.60 -8.60 2.36
CA GLN A 216 17.72 -8.73 3.29
C GLN A 216 18.77 -9.72 2.76
N GLN A 217 18.35 -10.89 2.26
CA GLN A 217 19.27 -11.85 1.66
C GLN A 217 20.04 -11.29 0.46
N ALA A 218 19.35 -10.53 -0.41
CA ALA A 218 20.00 -9.87 -1.54
C ALA A 218 21.02 -8.82 -1.10
N GLN A 219 20.69 -8.05 -0.06
CA GLN A 219 21.60 -7.06 0.52
C GLN A 219 22.83 -7.71 1.14
N ASP A 220 22.65 -8.78 1.91
CA ASP A 220 23.75 -9.51 2.54
C ASP A 220 24.66 -10.15 1.48
N ALA A 221 24.09 -10.71 0.41
CA ALA A 221 24.86 -11.27 -0.71
C ALA A 221 25.67 -10.18 -1.43
N LEU A 222 25.10 -8.99 -1.63
CA LEU A 222 25.80 -7.87 -2.24
C LEU A 222 26.97 -7.37 -1.37
N VAL A 223 26.77 -7.26 -0.05
CA VAL A 223 27.86 -6.89 0.89
C VAL A 223 28.96 -7.94 0.85
N ALA A 224 28.60 -9.24 0.91
CA ALA A 224 29.57 -10.33 0.80
C ALA A 224 30.34 -10.30 -0.53
N GLN A 225 29.67 -9.97 -1.64
CA GLN A 225 30.33 -9.77 -2.94
C GLN A 225 31.35 -8.64 -2.86
N GLN A 226 30.96 -7.46 -2.36
CA GLN A 226 31.83 -6.29 -2.30
C GLN A 226 33.09 -6.56 -1.45
N GLU A 227 32.92 -7.23 -0.32
CA GLU A 227 34.04 -7.53 0.59
C GLU A 227 35.00 -8.61 0.05
N ASN A 228 34.45 -9.64 -0.59
CA ASN A 228 35.26 -10.79 -1.01
C ASN A 228 35.76 -10.70 -2.43
N GLN A 229 34.99 -10.16 -3.36
CA GLN A 229 35.39 -10.06 -4.78
C GLN A 229 36.66 -9.24 -4.94
N ALA A 230 36.72 -8.04 -4.34
CA ALA A 230 37.90 -7.19 -4.44
C ALA A 230 39.16 -7.85 -3.81
N ARG A 231 38.97 -8.61 -2.72
CA ARG A 231 40.08 -9.42 -2.13
C ARG A 231 40.54 -10.52 -3.07
N LEU A 232 39.61 -11.26 -3.66
CA LEU A 232 39.91 -12.35 -4.59
C LEU A 232 40.56 -11.83 -5.89
N GLU A 233 40.12 -10.68 -6.40
CA GLU A 233 40.73 -10.01 -7.54
C GLU A 233 42.17 -9.54 -7.24
N ALA A 234 42.43 -9.01 -6.05
CA ALA A 234 43.75 -8.65 -5.62
C ALA A 234 44.66 -9.90 -5.49
N GLN A 235 44.14 -11.01 -4.92
CA GLN A 235 44.85 -12.29 -4.87
C GLN A 235 45.16 -12.86 -6.27
N LEU A 236 44.21 -12.73 -7.19
CA LEU A 236 44.36 -13.14 -8.60
C LEU A 236 45.49 -12.35 -9.28
N SER A 237 45.54 -11.01 -9.07
CA SER A 237 46.59 -10.16 -9.64
C SER A 237 47.97 -10.50 -9.15
N VAL A 238 48.10 -10.91 -7.88
CA VAL A 238 49.39 -11.41 -7.32
C VAL A 238 49.88 -12.66 -8.02
N LEU A 239 48.97 -13.58 -8.35
CA LEU A 239 49.33 -14.84 -9.03
C LEU A 239 49.55 -14.67 -10.54
N VAL A 240 48.76 -13.80 -11.23
CA VAL A 240 48.81 -13.61 -12.68
C VAL A 240 49.89 -12.61 -13.07
N GLU A 241 49.93 -11.43 -12.37
CA GLU A 241 50.78 -10.31 -12.74
C GLU A 241 52.10 -10.23 -11.97
N ASN A 242 52.31 -11.13 -11.03
CA ASN A 242 53.47 -11.18 -10.14
C ASN A 242 53.70 -9.87 -9.34
N ARG A 243 52.62 -9.14 -9.04
CA ARG A 243 52.66 -7.88 -8.28
C ARG A 243 52.81 -8.13 -6.79
N ALA A 244 53.57 -7.27 -6.10
CA ALA A 244 53.60 -7.21 -4.65
C ALA A 244 52.44 -6.38 -4.12
N ALA A 245 51.25 -6.97 -3.98
CA ALA A 245 50.12 -6.35 -3.30
C ALA A 245 50.01 -6.93 -1.88
N THR A 246 49.64 -6.11 -0.90
CA THR A 246 49.48 -6.55 0.49
C THR A 246 48.00 -6.45 0.88
N GLU A 247 47.58 -7.25 1.86
CA GLU A 247 46.25 -7.21 2.45
C GLU A 247 45.88 -5.79 2.99
N LYS A 248 46.93 -5.06 3.42
CA LYS A 248 46.78 -3.69 3.93
C LYS A 248 46.37 -2.69 2.84
N ASP A 249 46.89 -2.84 1.60
CA ASP A 249 46.56 -1.96 0.47
C ASP A 249 45.11 -2.16 0.02
N TYR A 250 44.60 -3.40 0.17
CA TYR A 250 43.20 -3.72 -0.06
C TYR A 250 42.25 -3.04 0.97
N ALA A 251 42.53 -3.17 2.28
CA ALA A 251 41.72 -2.61 3.35
C ALA A 251 41.58 -1.05 3.25
N ALA A 252 42.64 -0.38 2.78
CA ALA A 252 42.64 1.06 2.57
C ALA A 252 41.72 1.50 1.41
N GLY A 253 41.59 0.67 0.36
CA GLY A 253 40.71 0.94 -0.79
C GLY A 253 39.21 0.87 -0.44
N ILE A 254 38.83 -0.10 0.39
CA ILE A 254 37.42 -0.27 0.85
C ILE A 254 36.98 0.90 1.75
N ALA A 255 37.84 1.35 2.68
CA ALA A 255 37.49 2.44 3.62
C ALA A 255 37.22 3.78 2.92
N ALA A 256 37.78 4.01 1.73
CA ALA A 256 37.59 5.24 0.94
C ALA A 256 36.24 5.32 0.19
N GLN A 257 35.54 4.21 0.03
CA GLN A 257 34.36 4.12 -0.82
C GLN A 257 33.02 4.45 -0.08
N TYR A 258 33.01 4.51 1.25
CA TYR A 258 31.78 4.71 2.04
C TYR A 258 31.82 6.01 2.86
N GLY A 259 31.58 7.17 2.21
CA GLY A 259 31.50 8.47 2.85
C GLY A 259 30.07 8.82 3.35
N ALA A 260 30.00 9.57 4.46
CA ALA A 260 28.78 9.93 5.16
C ALA A 260 27.83 10.82 4.34
N GLY A 261 26.52 10.53 4.43
CA GLY A 261 25.46 11.29 3.75
C GLY A 261 25.14 12.64 4.44
N SER A 262 24.71 13.62 3.64
CA SER A 262 24.25 14.93 4.09
C SER A 262 22.84 14.88 4.69
N SER A 263 22.55 15.74 5.71
CA SER A 263 21.24 15.88 6.35
C SER A 263 20.59 17.24 6.04
N LEU A 264 19.25 17.35 6.19
CA LEU A 264 18.48 18.58 6.03
C LEU A 264 18.82 19.64 7.09
N SER A 265 18.60 20.91 6.74
CA SER A 265 18.68 22.03 7.69
C SER A 265 17.44 22.08 8.61
N ALA A 266 17.60 22.67 9.81
CA ALA A 266 16.58 22.71 10.86
C ALA A 266 15.24 23.37 10.47
N GLY A 267 15.20 24.23 9.45
CA GLY A 267 13.97 24.93 9.01
C GLY A 267 12.95 24.07 8.25
N GLN A 268 13.32 22.85 7.86
CA GLN A 268 12.46 21.93 7.13
C GLN A 268 11.87 20.82 8.02
N ILE A 269 12.02 20.96 9.34
CA ILE A 269 11.54 19.99 10.32
C ILE A 269 10.52 20.69 11.23
N SER A 270 9.35 20.08 11.40
CA SER A 270 8.28 20.54 12.30
C SER A 270 7.68 19.37 13.06
N ASN A 271 7.51 19.50 14.37
CA ASN A 271 6.91 18.49 15.24
C ASN A 271 7.49 17.07 15.06
N GLY A 272 8.82 16.96 14.83
CA GLY A 272 9.49 15.67 14.60
C GLY A 272 9.27 15.07 13.22
N TRP A 273 8.71 15.85 12.28
CA TRP A 273 8.48 15.45 10.88
C TRP A 273 9.17 16.40 9.92
N ALA A 274 9.52 15.89 8.73
CA ALA A 274 10.11 16.63 7.63
C ALA A 274 9.38 16.34 6.32
N VAL A 275 9.47 17.27 5.36
CA VAL A 275 9.06 17.02 3.98
C VAL A 275 10.04 16.03 3.34
N PRO A 276 9.55 14.93 2.71
CA PRO A 276 10.41 13.84 2.27
C PRO A 276 11.31 14.20 1.08
N THR A 277 10.96 15.21 0.30
CA THR A 277 11.75 15.70 -0.84
C THR A 277 11.28 17.09 -1.26
N THR A 278 12.05 17.77 -2.13
CA THR A 278 11.62 19.00 -2.80
C THR A 278 11.00 18.68 -4.16
N GLY A 279 10.06 19.50 -4.62
CA GLY A 279 9.39 19.32 -5.91
C GLY A 279 7.98 19.86 -5.91
N TRP A 280 7.18 19.54 -6.93
CA TRP A 280 5.76 19.89 -7.03
C TRP A 280 4.91 18.63 -7.02
N ILE A 281 3.70 18.72 -6.49
CA ILE A 281 2.75 17.61 -6.49
C ILE A 281 2.27 17.38 -7.93
N SER A 282 2.62 16.23 -8.50
CA SER A 282 2.19 15.79 -9.84
C SER A 282 0.96 14.88 -9.80
N SER A 283 0.67 14.23 -8.66
CA SER A 283 -0.53 13.42 -8.46
C SER A 283 -0.92 13.33 -6.99
N HIS A 284 -2.21 13.42 -6.72
CA HIS A 284 -2.76 13.39 -5.36
C HIS A 284 -3.16 11.99 -4.92
N PHE A 285 -3.28 11.82 -3.60
CA PHE A 285 -3.85 10.64 -2.94
C PHE A 285 -5.34 10.48 -3.30
N GLY A 286 -5.80 9.24 -3.42
CA GLY A 286 -7.19 8.89 -3.66
C GLY A 286 -7.46 8.36 -5.08
N ASN A 287 -8.72 8.18 -5.44
CA ASN A 287 -9.10 7.64 -6.74
C ASN A 287 -8.71 8.59 -7.88
N ARG A 288 -7.95 8.06 -8.85
CA ARG A 288 -7.56 8.81 -10.06
C ARG A 288 -7.53 7.89 -11.29
N VAL A 289 -7.60 8.48 -12.46
CA VAL A 289 -7.32 7.73 -13.69
C VAL A 289 -5.83 7.39 -13.73
N HIS A 290 -5.53 6.11 -13.77
CA HIS A 290 -4.15 5.63 -13.78
C HIS A 290 -3.48 5.97 -15.13
N PRO A 291 -2.29 6.63 -15.15
CA PRO A 291 -1.70 7.19 -16.37
C PRO A 291 -1.29 6.14 -17.41
N ILE A 292 -1.04 4.90 -17.00
CA ILE A 292 -0.63 3.81 -17.89
C ILE A 292 -1.83 2.98 -18.32
N SER A 293 -2.73 2.58 -17.40
CA SER A 293 -3.84 1.68 -17.72
C SER A 293 -5.12 2.39 -18.17
N GLY A 294 -5.25 3.70 -17.95
CA GLY A 294 -6.46 4.48 -18.25
C GLY A 294 -7.68 4.12 -17.39
N THR A 295 -7.55 3.23 -16.43
CA THR A 295 -8.60 2.83 -15.49
C THR A 295 -8.58 3.68 -14.23
N VAL A 296 -9.73 3.84 -13.56
CA VAL A 296 -9.76 4.47 -12.23
C VAL A 296 -9.17 3.49 -11.24
N ARG A 297 -8.13 3.95 -10.51
CA ARG A 297 -7.47 3.19 -9.43
C ARG A 297 -7.23 4.06 -8.22
N PHE A 298 -7.19 3.43 -7.07
CA PHE A 298 -6.79 4.07 -5.83
C PHE A 298 -5.29 4.35 -5.82
N HIS A 299 -4.90 5.58 -5.45
CA HIS A 299 -3.52 6.03 -5.31
C HIS A 299 -3.20 6.20 -3.82
N ALA A 300 -2.39 5.29 -3.28
CA ALA A 300 -2.13 5.17 -1.85
C ALA A 300 -1.15 6.23 -1.29
N GLY A 301 -0.66 7.13 -2.13
CA GLY A 301 0.34 8.13 -1.78
C GLY A 301 0.13 9.48 -2.46
N VAL A 302 1.16 10.30 -2.44
CA VAL A 302 1.28 11.53 -3.22
C VAL A 302 2.53 11.45 -4.08
N ASP A 303 2.43 11.85 -5.35
CA ASP A 303 3.57 11.90 -6.25
C ASP A 303 4.16 13.31 -6.26
N ILE A 304 5.45 13.43 -5.91
CA ILE A 304 6.21 14.68 -5.88
C ILE A 304 7.28 14.60 -6.97
N ALA A 305 7.10 15.35 -8.05
CA ALA A 305 7.98 15.34 -9.20
C ALA A 305 9.17 16.30 -9.02
N ASN A 306 10.35 15.84 -9.46
CA ASN A 306 11.57 16.64 -9.57
C ASN A 306 12.59 15.90 -10.47
N SER A 307 13.81 16.41 -10.63
CA SER A 307 14.88 15.79 -11.39
C SER A 307 15.36 14.47 -10.76
N ALA A 308 15.83 13.55 -11.59
CA ALA A 308 16.54 12.36 -11.12
C ALA A 308 17.70 12.73 -10.19
N GLY A 309 17.94 11.93 -9.15
CA GLY A 309 18.99 12.18 -8.16
C GLY A 309 18.64 13.18 -7.07
N THR A 310 17.47 13.85 -7.14
CA THR A 310 16.98 14.72 -6.04
C THR A 310 16.99 13.94 -4.72
N PRO A 311 17.55 14.50 -3.63
CA PRO A 311 17.62 13.82 -2.35
C PRO A 311 16.22 13.48 -1.79
N VAL A 312 16.12 12.29 -1.21
CA VAL A 312 14.95 11.80 -0.49
C VAL A 312 15.31 11.64 0.98
N TYR A 313 14.50 12.21 1.84
CA TYR A 313 14.77 12.31 3.28
C TYR A 313 13.75 11.51 4.10
N ALA A 314 14.21 10.94 5.21
CA ALA A 314 13.33 10.31 6.19
C ALA A 314 12.34 11.35 6.74
N ALA A 315 11.05 11.13 6.54
CA ALA A 315 10.01 12.05 6.98
C ALA A 315 9.91 12.16 8.51
N SER A 316 10.36 11.14 9.25
CA SER A 316 10.54 11.18 10.69
C SER A 316 11.64 10.21 11.11
N SER A 317 12.08 10.29 12.36
CA SER A 317 13.02 9.31 12.92
C SER A 317 12.36 7.93 13.03
N GLY A 318 13.13 6.87 12.83
CA GLY A 318 12.58 5.51 12.86
C GLY A 318 13.61 4.45 12.51
N VAL A 319 13.12 3.25 12.19
CA VAL A 319 13.91 2.10 11.76
C VAL A 319 13.52 1.71 10.34
N VAL A 320 14.50 1.50 9.48
CA VAL A 320 14.28 1.00 8.11
C VAL A 320 13.80 -0.45 8.19
N GLU A 321 12.57 -0.70 7.74
CA GLU A 321 11.99 -2.05 7.69
C GLU A 321 12.22 -2.73 6.34
N PHE A 322 12.32 -1.96 5.27
CA PHE A 322 12.55 -2.45 3.92
C PHE A 322 13.51 -1.51 3.17
N ALA A 323 14.43 -2.07 2.41
CA ALA A 323 15.33 -1.34 1.52
C ALA A 323 15.77 -2.28 0.38
N GLY A 324 15.14 -2.14 -0.81
CA GLY A 324 15.40 -3.04 -1.94
C GLY A 324 14.40 -2.84 -3.08
N TRP A 325 14.41 -3.77 -4.03
CA TRP A 325 13.43 -3.81 -5.12
C TRP A 325 12.10 -4.38 -4.64
N SER A 326 11.00 -3.75 -5.02
CA SER A 326 9.64 -4.18 -4.67
C SER A 326 8.69 -3.99 -5.86
N GLY A 327 8.78 -4.87 -6.87
CA GLY A 327 7.86 -4.92 -8.01
C GLY A 327 7.56 -3.57 -8.63
N GLY A 328 6.30 -3.18 -8.69
CA GLY A 328 5.85 -1.90 -9.24
C GLY A 328 6.35 -0.67 -8.47
N PHE A 329 6.72 -0.80 -7.18
CA PHE A 329 7.39 0.27 -6.43
C PHE A 329 8.83 0.52 -6.89
N GLY A 330 9.44 -0.42 -7.61
CA GLY A 330 10.85 -0.33 -7.99
C GLY A 330 11.78 -0.38 -6.78
N ASN A 331 12.84 0.43 -6.79
CA ASN A 331 13.70 0.62 -5.62
C ASN A 331 12.94 1.38 -4.54
N TYR A 332 12.74 0.71 -3.41
CA TYR A 332 11.81 1.11 -2.36
C TYR A 332 12.47 1.10 -1.00
N ILE A 333 12.18 2.12 -0.20
CA ILE A 333 12.50 2.17 1.22
C ILE A 333 11.20 2.29 2.02
N ARG A 334 11.10 1.54 3.14
CA ARG A 334 10.03 1.71 4.13
C ARG A 334 10.64 1.94 5.49
N VAL A 335 10.15 2.97 6.18
CA VAL A 335 10.61 3.36 7.52
C VAL A 335 9.47 3.24 8.51
N ASN A 336 9.70 2.53 9.61
CA ASN A 336 8.79 2.45 10.76
C ASN A 336 9.14 3.50 11.80
N HIS A 337 8.17 4.34 12.13
CA HIS A 337 8.32 5.43 13.09
C HIS A 337 7.78 5.10 14.49
N GLY A 338 7.30 3.85 14.67
CA GLY A 338 6.59 3.44 15.89
C GLY A 338 5.11 3.83 15.87
N ASN A 339 4.36 3.38 16.87
CA ASN A 339 2.93 3.67 17.07
C ASN A 339 2.06 3.36 15.84
N GLY A 340 2.43 2.34 15.07
CA GLY A 340 1.71 1.92 13.87
C GLY A 340 1.88 2.85 12.65
N VAL A 341 2.81 3.82 12.69
CA VAL A 341 3.06 4.75 11.58
C VAL A 341 4.28 4.30 10.77
N THR A 342 4.08 4.14 9.47
CA THR A 342 5.16 3.87 8.52
C THR A 342 5.11 4.85 7.35
N THR A 343 6.29 5.13 6.75
CA THR A 343 6.39 5.89 5.51
C THR A 343 7.10 5.08 4.42
N GLY A 344 6.64 5.25 3.18
CA GLY A 344 7.16 4.57 1.99
C GLY A 344 7.76 5.55 0.99
N TYR A 345 8.87 5.12 0.33
CA TYR A 345 9.65 5.92 -0.60
C TYR A 345 10.00 5.11 -1.86
N PRO A 346 9.03 4.84 -2.73
CA PRO A 346 9.23 4.15 -4.02
C PRO A 346 9.92 4.97 -5.09
N HIS A 347 10.19 4.28 -6.22
CA HIS A 347 10.70 4.81 -7.48
C HIS A 347 12.10 5.44 -7.39
N LEU A 348 12.91 5.03 -6.39
CA LEU A 348 14.28 5.51 -6.26
C LEU A 348 15.13 5.05 -7.45
N GLN A 349 16.15 5.83 -7.83
CA GLN A 349 17.04 5.45 -8.93
C GLN A 349 17.89 4.21 -8.60
N ASN A 350 18.45 3.57 -9.60
CA ASN A 350 19.42 2.48 -9.40
C ASN A 350 20.64 2.99 -8.63
N GLY A 351 21.03 2.29 -7.57
CA GLY A 351 22.05 2.74 -6.61
C GLY A 351 21.61 3.93 -5.75
N GLY A 352 20.32 4.27 -5.75
CA GLY A 352 19.75 5.40 -5.02
C GLY A 352 19.26 5.06 -3.60
N ILE A 353 19.32 3.81 -3.17
CA ILE A 353 19.06 3.42 -1.77
C ILE A 353 20.34 3.65 -0.96
N LEU A 354 20.28 4.50 0.06
CA LEU A 354 21.45 4.91 0.86
C LEU A 354 21.43 4.36 2.29
N VAL A 355 20.46 3.51 2.59
CA VAL A 355 20.25 2.90 3.92
C VAL A 355 20.01 1.40 3.76
N ARG A 356 20.08 0.67 4.88
CA ARG A 356 19.85 -0.79 4.93
C ARG A 356 18.78 -1.15 5.94
N VAL A 357 18.18 -2.32 5.79
CA VAL A 357 17.21 -2.86 6.75
C VAL A 357 17.82 -2.94 8.15
N GLY A 358 17.02 -2.57 9.15
CA GLY A 358 17.45 -2.47 10.55
C GLY A 358 18.20 -1.20 10.93
N GLN A 359 18.56 -0.34 9.96
CA GLN A 359 19.24 0.93 10.24
C GLN A 359 18.29 1.91 10.92
N GLN A 360 18.75 2.54 12.00
CA GLN A 360 18.08 3.69 12.58
C GLN A 360 18.36 4.94 11.72
N VAL A 361 17.31 5.70 11.43
CA VAL A 361 17.38 6.96 10.71
C VAL A 361 16.80 8.08 11.56
N THR A 362 17.33 9.28 11.38
CA THR A 362 16.83 10.50 12.03
C THR A 362 15.95 11.29 11.06
N VAL A 363 15.01 12.06 11.59
CA VAL A 363 14.18 12.98 10.79
C VAL A 363 15.07 13.88 9.91
N GLY A 364 14.74 13.98 8.63
CA GLY A 364 15.50 14.77 7.67
C GLY A 364 16.83 14.16 7.23
N GLN A 365 17.17 12.94 7.64
CA GLN A 365 18.32 12.22 7.12
C GLN A 365 18.11 11.87 5.65
N ASN A 366 19.12 12.09 4.81
CA ASN A 366 19.09 11.62 3.42
C ASN A 366 19.16 10.09 3.38
N ILE A 367 18.08 9.46 2.91
CA ILE A 367 17.94 8.01 2.84
C ILE A 367 17.95 7.47 1.41
N GLY A 368 17.74 8.34 0.41
CA GLY A 368 17.69 7.89 -0.97
C GLY A 368 17.80 9.01 -1.99
N ARG A 369 17.72 8.62 -3.27
CA ARG A 369 17.73 9.52 -4.42
C ARG A 369 16.57 9.20 -5.34
N MET A 370 15.80 10.23 -5.69
CA MET A 370 14.66 10.16 -6.61
C MET A 370 15.05 9.57 -7.96
N GLY A 371 14.15 8.76 -8.52
CA GLY A 371 14.31 8.17 -9.84
C GLY A 371 12.98 7.89 -10.52
N THR A 372 12.94 6.81 -11.32
CA THR A 372 11.77 6.37 -12.08
C THR A 372 11.75 4.85 -12.24
N THR A 373 12.24 4.10 -11.24
CA THR A 373 12.22 2.63 -11.28
C THR A 373 10.84 2.07 -10.97
N GLY A 374 10.56 0.84 -11.37
CA GLY A 374 9.23 0.22 -11.21
C GLY A 374 8.18 0.78 -12.17
N TYR A 375 6.92 0.84 -11.76
CA TYR A 375 5.79 1.34 -12.58
C TYR A 375 5.69 2.87 -12.48
N SER A 376 6.59 3.56 -13.15
CA SER A 376 6.70 5.01 -13.15
C SER A 376 6.77 5.54 -14.58
N THR A 377 6.18 6.71 -14.82
CA THR A 377 6.17 7.40 -16.13
C THR A 377 7.17 8.56 -16.22
N GLY A 378 7.88 8.87 -15.12
CA GLY A 378 8.85 9.96 -15.06
C GLY A 378 9.42 10.12 -13.65
N ASN A 379 10.46 10.93 -13.51
CA ASN A 379 11.13 11.11 -12.22
C ASN A 379 10.20 11.75 -11.18
N HIS A 380 9.89 11.02 -10.13
CA HIS A 380 9.12 11.49 -8.98
C HIS A 380 9.40 10.62 -7.76
N LEU A 381 9.10 11.14 -6.59
CA LEU A 381 8.92 10.37 -5.37
C LEU A 381 7.42 10.10 -5.21
N HIS A 382 7.01 8.84 -5.22
CA HIS A 382 5.74 8.43 -4.67
C HIS A 382 5.90 8.32 -3.16
N PHE A 383 5.23 9.17 -2.40
CA PHE A 383 5.37 9.20 -0.94
C PHE A 383 4.12 8.68 -0.27
N GLU A 384 4.27 7.66 0.57
CA GLU A 384 3.18 7.07 1.34
C GLU A 384 3.32 7.36 2.82
N VAL A 385 2.18 7.56 3.49
CA VAL A 385 2.03 7.50 4.94
C VAL A 385 0.98 6.45 5.26
N ARG A 386 1.32 5.49 6.11
CA ARG A 386 0.38 4.46 6.55
C ARG A 386 0.21 4.50 8.06
N GLN A 387 -1.02 4.33 8.52
CA GLN A 387 -1.37 4.19 9.93
C GLN A 387 -1.98 2.81 10.13
N ASN A 388 -1.35 1.98 10.96
CA ASN A 388 -1.73 0.59 11.18
C ASN A 388 -1.89 -0.21 9.86
N GLY A 389 -0.99 0.05 8.90
CA GLY A 389 -0.96 -0.58 7.59
C GLY A 389 -1.86 0.08 6.53
N VAL A 390 -2.85 0.89 6.91
CA VAL A 390 -3.78 1.56 6.00
C VAL A 390 -3.18 2.86 5.48
N ALA A 391 -3.26 3.07 4.16
CA ALA A 391 -2.78 4.29 3.51
C ALA A 391 -3.59 5.52 3.96
N THR A 392 -2.90 6.58 4.29
CA THR A 392 -3.47 7.86 4.75
C THR A 392 -2.98 8.97 3.84
N ASN A 393 -3.81 9.97 3.55
CA ASN A 393 -3.42 11.10 2.71
C ASN A 393 -2.17 11.83 3.25
N PRO A 394 -1.01 11.73 2.58
CA PRO A 394 0.26 12.23 3.11
C PRO A 394 0.28 13.75 3.22
N VAL A 395 -0.39 14.47 2.31
CA VAL A 395 -0.45 15.94 2.33
C VAL A 395 -1.21 16.41 3.56
N THR A 396 -2.35 15.81 3.85
CA THR A 396 -3.14 16.11 5.05
C THR A 396 -2.38 15.72 6.31
N TYR A 397 -1.72 14.56 6.31
CA TYR A 397 -0.93 14.08 7.44
C TYR A 397 0.21 15.06 7.79
N LEU A 398 1.02 15.45 6.81
CA LEU A 398 2.15 16.38 7.01
C LEU A 398 1.67 17.80 7.34
N ARG A 399 0.54 18.25 6.77
CA ARG A 399 -0.07 19.54 7.13
C ARG A 399 -0.45 19.59 8.62
N ASN A 400 -0.99 18.50 9.17
CA ASN A 400 -1.31 18.39 10.59
C ASN A 400 -0.05 18.38 11.48
N LYS A 401 1.14 18.15 10.91
CA LYS A 401 2.45 18.29 11.56
C LYS A 401 3.07 19.67 11.36
N GLY A 402 2.37 20.60 10.68
CA GLY A 402 2.86 21.96 10.42
C GLY A 402 3.79 22.07 9.21
N LEU A 403 3.70 21.10 8.27
CA LEU A 403 4.51 21.05 7.05
C LEU A 403 3.66 21.24 5.80
N THR A 404 4.22 21.90 4.80
CA THR A 404 3.61 22.03 3.45
C THR A 404 4.40 21.21 2.45
N VAL A 405 3.73 20.40 1.65
CA VAL A 405 4.31 19.59 0.58
C VAL A 405 3.96 20.23 -0.76
N GLY A 406 4.97 20.45 -1.61
CA GLY A 406 4.81 21.03 -2.95
C GLY A 406 5.07 22.53 -3.02
#